data_012d0e550deec34bb1db3d2914916c5c
#
_entry.id   012d0e550deec34bb1db3d2914916c5c
#
_cell.length_a   1.000
_cell.length_b   1.000
_cell.length_c   1.000
_cell.angle_alpha   90.00
_cell.angle_beta   90.00
_cell.angle_gamma   90.00
#
_symmetry.space_group_name_H-M   'P 1'
#
loop_
_entity.id
_entity.type
_entity.pdbx_description
1 polymer ?
#
loop_
_entity_poly.entity_id
_entity_poly.type
_entity_poly.pdbx_seq_one_letter_code
_entity_poly.pdbx_strand_id
1 'polypeptide(L)'
;LYTVVSMTDGTVSARGWLEKGGYRIGMTAPSGAYFYYAHLASYADGIEQGSVVKAGQVIGYMGNTGYGKEGTVGKFDVHLHFGIYITAGKKEVSVNPFEVLRLTDKIRI
;
A
#
# COMPACT_ATOMS: atom_id res chain seq x y z
N LEU A 1 -10.32 -5.71 -10.84
CA LEU A 1 -9.76 -5.12 -9.62
C LEU A 1 -8.89 -3.91 -9.98
N TYR A 2 -8.86 -2.94 -9.08
CA TYR A 2 -8.04 -1.75 -9.28
C TYR A 2 -6.62 -2.04 -8.81
N THR A 3 -5.64 -1.74 -9.64
CA THR A 3 -4.24 -1.97 -9.31
C THR A 3 -3.73 -0.91 -8.33
N VAL A 4 -2.78 -1.31 -7.49
CA VAL A 4 -2.02 -0.41 -6.63
C VAL A 4 -0.60 -0.40 -7.17
N VAL A 5 -0.08 0.79 -7.46
CA VAL A 5 1.29 0.95 -7.94
C VAL A 5 2.15 1.57 -6.85
N SER A 6 3.45 1.27 -6.90
CA SER A 6 4.38 1.88 -5.95
C SER A 6 4.54 3.36 -6.26
N MET A 7 4.49 4.18 -5.23
CA MET A 7 4.66 5.63 -5.35
C MET A 7 6.13 6.02 -5.37
N THR A 8 7.03 5.08 -5.21
CA THR A 8 8.46 5.34 -5.13
C THR A 8 9.26 4.15 -5.63
N ASP A 9 10.47 4.41 -6.05
CA ASP A 9 11.49 3.35 -6.12
C ASP A 9 11.74 2.89 -4.70
N GLY A 10 11.97 1.62 -4.49
CA GLY A 10 12.24 1.16 -3.13
C GLY A 10 12.35 -0.34 -3.01
N THR A 11 12.42 -0.78 -1.77
CA THR A 11 12.49 -2.20 -1.41
C THR A 11 11.32 -2.56 -0.53
N VAL A 12 10.68 -3.69 -0.82
CA VAL A 12 9.60 -4.21 0.01
C VAL A 12 10.23 -4.65 1.34
N SER A 13 9.98 -3.90 2.39
CA SER A 13 10.54 -4.18 3.72
C SER A 13 9.59 -4.99 4.59
N ALA A 14 8.29 -5.00 4.27
CA ALA A 14 7.30 -5.78 5.00
C ALA A 14 6.14 -6.14 4.10
N ARG A 15 5.56 -7.31 4.36
CA ARG A 15 4.41 -7.80 3.60
C ARG A 15 3.67 -8.81 4.48
N GLY A 16 2.41 -9.05 4.17
CA GLY A 16 1.61 -10.04 4.87
C GLY A 16 0.44 -9.43 5.63
N TRP A 17 -0.19 -10.23 6.44
CA TRP A 17 -1.42 -9.86 7.13
C TRP A 17 -1.16 -9.14 8.44
N LEU A 18 -1.91 -8.06 8.69
CA LEU A 18 -2.05 -7.43 9.99
C LEU A 18 -3.53 -7.43 10.35
N GLU A 19 -3.85 -7.58 11.64
CA GLU A 19 -5.25 -7.68 12.07
C GLU A 19 -6.10 -6.51 11.57
N LYS A 20 -5.60 -5.28 11.71
CA LYS A 20 -6.34 -4.09 11.25
C LYS A 20 -6.12 -3.80 9.79
N GLY A 21 -4.88 -3.82 9.34
CA GLY A 21 -4.53 -3.43 7.98
C GLY A 21 -4.81 -4.46 6.90
N GLY A 22 -5.07 -5.72 7.28
CA GLY A 22 -5.27 -6.78 6.30
C GLY A 22 -3.98 -7.11 5.57
N TYR A 23 -4.07 -7.44 4.28
CA TYR A 23 -2.88 -7.62 3.45
C TYR A 23 -2.25 -6.25 3.21
N ARG A 24 -1.00 -6.10 3.60
CA ARG A 24 -0.30 -4.83 3.53
C ARG A 24 1.08 -4.97 2.93
N ILE A 25 1.61 -3.87 2.42
CA ILE A 25 2.99 -3.77 1.94
C ILE A 25 3.62 -2.57 2.64
N GLY A 26 4.81 -2.77 3.19
CA GLY A 26 5.67 -1.68 3.63
C GLY A 26 6.83 -1.55 2.66
N MET A 27 7.07 -0.34 2.17
CA MET A 27 8.08 -0.04 1.17
C MET A 27 9.06 0.98 1.71
N THR A 28 10.35 0.70 1.66
CA THR A 28 11.37 1.65 2.07
C THR A 28 12.01 2.27 0.84
N ALA A 29 11.89 3.58 0.71
CA ALA A 29 12.49 4.33 -0.40
C ALA A 29 13.99 4.55 -0.15
N PRO A 30 14.77 4.85 -1.21
CA PRO A 30 16.20 5.17 -1.04
C PRO A 30 16.46 6.32 -0.08
N SER A 31 15.52 7.25 0.04
CA SER A 31 15.62 8.38 0.97
C SER A 31 15.43 7.98 2.43
N GLY A 32 14.97 6.75 2.69
CA GLY A 32 14.61 6.29 4.03
C GLY A 32 13.15 6.48 4.37
N ALA A 33 12.37 7.14 3.52
CA ALA A 33 10.92 7.27 3.74
C ALA A 33 10.26 5.89 3.66
N TYR A 34 9.25 5.67 4.51
CA TYR A 34 8.53 4.41 4.56
C TYR A 34 7.13 4.62 4.01
N PHE A 35 6.76 3.81 3.01
CA PHE A 35 5.47 3.87 2.35
C PHE A 35 4.65 2.66 2.74
N TYR A 36 3.43 2.88 3.19
CA TYR A 36 2.56 1.84 3.70
C TYR A 36 1.28 1.77 2.87
N TYR A 37 0.95 0.56 2.43
CA TYR A 37 -0.24 0.28 1.63
C TYR A 37 -1.02 -0.83 2.33
N ALA A 38 -2.27 -0.57 2.70
CA ALA A 38 -3.05 -1.52 3.48
C ALA A 38 -4.39 -1.84 2.81
N HIS A 39 -5.04 -2.87 3.34
CA HIS A 39 -6.34 -3.36 2.89
C HIS A 39 -6.33 -3.90 1.45
N LEU A 40 -5.18 -4.44 1.01
CA LEU A 40 -5.06 -4.98 -0.33
C LEU A 40 -5.88 -6.27 -0.46
N ALA A 41 -6.45 -6.50 -1.66
CA ALA A 41 -7.11 -7.76 -1.96
C ALA A 41 -6.07 -8.87 -2.13
N SER A 42 -4.98 -8.55 -2.80
CA SER A 42 -3.89 -9.50 -3.06
C SER A 42 -2.64 -8.74 -3.48
N TYR A 43 -1.53 -9.48 -3.58
CA TYR A 43 -0.25 -8.93 -4.04
C TYR A 43 -0.06 -9.24 -5.52
N ALA A 44 0.68 -8.38 -6.21
CA ALA A 44 1.13 -8.68 -7.57
C ALA A 44 2.17 -9.80 -7.53
N ASP A 45 2.30 -10.52 -8.64
CA ASP A 45 3.30 -11.59 -8.75
C ASP A 45 4.70 -11.07 -8.48
N GLY A 46 5.49 -11.83 -7.74
CA GLY A 46 6.88 -11.50 -7.48
C GLY A 46 7.10 -10.45 -6.38
N ILE A 47 6.05 -9.97 -5.74
CA ILE A 47 6.17 -8.99 -4.65
C ILE A 47 6.38 -9.74 -3.34
N GLU A 48 7.63 -9.81 -2.92
CA GLU A 48 8.07 -10.49 -1.70
C GLU A 48 8.89 -9.54 -0.84
N GLN A 49 9.05 -9.86 0.43
CA GLN A 49 9.96 -9.11 1.28
C GLN A 49 11.36 -9.16 0.67
N GLY A 50 11.98 -7.99 0.50
CA GLY A 50 13.28 -7.87 -0.17
C GLY A 50 13.20 -7.54 -1.65
N SER A 51 12.01 -7.61 -2.27
CA SER A 51 11.85 -7.24 -3.68
C SER A 51 12.18 -5.78 -3.90
N VAL A 52 12.93 -5.49 -4.97
CA VAL A 52 13.22 -4.12 -5.40
C VAL A 52 12.20 -3.72 -6.44
N VAL A 53 11.56 -2.58 -6.26
CA VAL A 53 10.52 -2.09 -7.18
C VAL A 53 10.84 -0.68 -7.65
N LYS A 54 10.20 -0.31 -8.76
CA LYS A 54 10.30 1.04 -9.33
C LYS A 54 8.98 1.77 -9.13
N ALA A 55 9.06 3.10 -9.04
CA ALA A 55 7.86 3.93 -9.02
C ALA A 55 6.98 3.59 -10.22
N GLY A 56 5.69 3.43 -9.98
CA GLY A 56 4.72 3.05 -11.02
C GLY A 56 4.57 1.55 -11.24
N GLN A 57 5.41 0.73 -10.65
CA GLN A 57 5.29 -0.73 -10.76
C GLN A 57 4.08 -1.20 -9.97
N VAL A 58 3.29 -2.11 -10.55
CA VAL A 58 2.13 -2.70 -9.86
C VAL A 58 2.65 -3.58 -8.72
N ILE A 59 2.16 -3.33 -7.51
CA ILE A 59 2.56 -4.08 -6.32
C ILE A 59 1.42 -4.90 -5.73
N GLY A 60 0.17 -4.58 -6.08
CA GLY A 60 -0.97 -5.31 -5.57
C GLY A 60 -2.28 -4.80 -6.14
N TYR A 61 -3.36 -5.19 -5.49
CA TYR A 61 -4.71 -4.85 -5.94
C TYR A 61 -5.51 -4.32 -4.76
N MET A 62 -6.27 -3.27 -5.00
CA MET A 62 -7.08 -2.60 -3.98
C MET A 62 -8.20 -3.52 -3.50
N GLY A 63 -8.43 -3.53 -2.19
CA GLY A 63 -9.45 -4.39 -1.60
C GLY A 63 -10.04 -3.80 -0.34
N ASN A 64 -10.63 -4.66 0.47
CA ASN A 64 -11.25 -4.29 1.74
C ASN A 64 -10.93 -5.33 2.82
N THR A 65 -9.70 -5.83 2.80
CA THR A 65 -9.22 -6.81 3.80
C THR A 65 -8.87 -6.12 5.11
N GLY A 66 -8.98 -6.85 6.19
CA GLY A 66 -8.55 -6.35 7.51
C GLY A 66 -9.65 -6.42 8.55
N TYR A 67 -9.28 -5.95 9.75
CA TYR A 67 -10.13 -5.89 10.94
C TYR A 67 -10.63 -7.28 11.37
N GLY A 68 -9.69 -8.22 11.43
CA GLY A 68 -9.97 -9.57 11.88
C GLY A 68 -8.82 -10.50 11.57
N LYS A 69 -9.08 -11.79 11.69
CA LYS A 69 -8.08 -12.81 11.37
C LYS A 69 -7.84 -12.85 9.87
N GLU A 70 -6.74 -13.47 9.47
CA GLU A 70 -6.34 -13.49 8.06
C GLU A 70 -7.48 -13.95 7.15
N GLY A 71 -7.70 -13.17 6.08
CA GLY A 71 -8.75 -13.43 5.10
C GLY A 71 -10.04 -12.66 5.36
N THR A 72 -10.16 -11.93 6.48
CA THR A 72 -11.34 -11.12 6.74
C THR A 72 -11.51 -10.04 5.69
N VAL A 73 -12.70 -9.98 5.09
CA VAL A 73 -13.06 -8.99 4.08
C VAL A 73 -14.43 -8.42 4.36
N GLY A 74 -14.76 -7.31 3.72
CA GLY A 74 -16.13 -6.79 3.70
C GLY A 74 -16.55 -6.01 4.91
N LYS A 75 -15.64 -5.68 5.82
CA LYS A 75 -15.97 -4.83 6.98
C LYS A 75 -16.22 -3.39 6.58
N PHE A 76 -15.75 -2.99 5.39
CA PHE A 76 -15.87 -1.64 4.86
C PHE A 76 -15.77 -1.71 3.33
N ASP A 77 -16.01 -0.58 2.66
CA ASP A 77 -15.94 -0.52 1.20
C ASP A 77 -14.50 -0.63 0.70
N VAL A 78 -14.33 -1.07 -0.54
CA VAL A 78 -13.01 -1.16 -1.17
C VAL A 78 -12.34 0.21 -1.16
N HIS A 79 -11.15 0.28 -0.57
CA HIS A 79 -10.34 1.50 -0.56
C HIS A 79 -8.90 1.15 -0.24
N LEU A 80 -7.99 2.06 -0.56
CA LEU A 80 -6.58 1.94 -0.21
C LEU A 80 -6.29 2.85 0.97
N HIS A 81 -5.76 2.29 2.05
CA HIS A 81 -5.17 3.09 3.11
C HIS A 81 -3.68 3.24 2.79
N PHE A 82 -3.24 4.47 2.60
CA PHE A 82 -1.88 4.78 2.18
C PHE A 82 -1.24 5.73 3.17
N GLY A 83 -0.03 5.41 3.61
CA GLY A 83 0.70 6.24 4.55
C GLY A 83 2.14 6.48 4.10
N ILE A 84 2.66 7.66 4.38
CA ILE A 84 4.07 8.00 4.20
C ILE A 84 4.62 8.42 5.56
N TYR A 85 5.70 7.76 5.97
CA TYR A 85 6.37 8.04 7.25
C TYR A 85 7.77 8.53 6.94
N ILE A 86 8.05 9.78 7.32
CA ILE A 86 9.36 10.40 7.12
C ILE A 86 9.86 10.93 8.46
N THR A 87 11.13 11.32 8.51
CA THR A 87 11.76 11.78 9.75
C THR A 87 10.97 12.90 10.42
N ALA A 88 10.39 13.81 9.62
CA ALA A 88 9.66 14.97 10.16
C ALA A 88 8.20 14.67 10.52
N GLY A 89 7.72 13.44 10.34
CA GLY A 89 6.35 13.09 10.67
C GLY A 89 5.77 12.05 9.73
N LYS A 90 4.45 11.89 9.79
CA LYS A 90 3.76 10.95 8.90
C LYS A 90 2.60 11.63 8.21
N LYS A 91 2.22 11.10 7.05
CA LYS A 91 1.05 11.52 6.30
C LYS A 91 0.29 10.28 5.86
N GLU A 92 -1.00 10.23 6.17
CA GLU A 92 -1.84 9.11 5.77
C GLU A 92 -3.05 9.61 5.01
N VAL A 93 -3.46 8.87 4.00
CA VAL A 93 -4.69 9.13 3.25
C VAL A 93 -5.37 7.81 2.95
N SER A 94 -6.71 7.83 2.90
CA SER A 94 -7.48 6.71 2.40
C SER A 94 -8.10 7.13 1.09
N VAL A 95 -7.99 6.27 0.08
CA VAL A 95 -8.51 6.57 -1.24
C VAL A 95 -9.41 5.43 -1.72
N ASN A 96 -10.48 5.78 -2.42
CA ASN A 96 -11.30 4.79 -3.10
C ASN A 96 -10.83 4.69 -4.55
N PRO A 97 -11.36 3.71 -5.33
CA PRO A 97 -10.91 3.52 -6.71
C PRO A 97 -11.04 4.76 -7.59
N PHE A 98 -11.99 5.64 -7.31
CA PHE A 98 -12.22 6.84 -8.13
C PHE A 98 -11.21 7.95 -7.83
N GLU A 99 -10.42 7.83 -6.77
CA GLU A 99 -9.49 8.88 -6.34
C GLU A 99 -8.02 8.54 -6.59
N VAL A 100 -7.72 7.41 -7.19
CA VAL A 100 -6.33 6.95 -7.36
C VAL A 100 -5.49 7.97 -8.13
N LEU A 101 -6.02 8.53 -9.21
CA LEU A 101 -5.28 9.53 -9.99
C LEU A 101 -5.03 10.81 -9.20
N ARG A 102 -6.00 11.19 -8.37
CA ARG A 102 -5.85 12.37 -7.52
C ARG A 102 -4.78 12.17 -6.46
N LEU A 103 -4.64 10.94 -5.96
CA LEU A 103 -3.59 10.62 -5.01
C LEU A 103 -2.21 10.84 -5.63
N THR A 104 -1.99 10.38 -6.87
CA THR A 104 -0.70 10.54 -7.53
C THR A 104 -0.36 12.01 -7.76
N ASP A 105 -1.36 12.86 -7.96
CA ASP A 105 -1.13 14.30 -8.11
C ASP A 105 -0.79 14.97 -6.79
N LYS A 106 -1.35 14.48 -5.68
CA LYS A 106 -1.17 15.10 -4.36
C LYS A 106 0.14 14.70 -3.69
N ILE A 107 0.63 13.53 -3.98
CA ILE A 107 1.83 12.98 -3.33
C ILE A 107 2.99 13.09 -4.27
N ARG A 108 3.85 14.08 -4.02
CA ARG A 108 5.07 14.32 -4.79
C ARG A 108 6.25 13.86 -3.96
N ILE A 109 6.99 12.96 -4.49
CA ILE A 109 8.11 12.33 -3.78
C ILE A 109 9.42 12.62 -4.49
#